data_02b96f18d2c0bab9129e0858982ba6aa
#
_entry.id   02b96f18d2c0bab9129e0858982ba6aa
#
_cell.length_a   1.000
_cell.length_b   1.000
_cell.length_c   1.000
_cell.angle_alpha   90.00
_cell.angle_beta   90.00
_cell.angle_gamma   90.00
#
_symmetry.space_group_name_H-M   'P 1'
#
loop_
_entity.id
_entity.type
_entity.pdbx_description
1 polymer ?
#
loop_
_entity_poly.entity_id
_entity_poly.type
_entity_poly.pdbx_seq_one_letter_code
_entity_poly.pdbx_strand_id
1 'polypeptide(L)'
;AMQVRTLIRRDFDSAFEKCDVILAPTSPVVAYPIDGKMDPLSIYMLDVYTIPVNMAGLPGISVPCGFADGMPVGMQLIGKPLDEETVLRAAYTFEQANEYHKVLAPLGGNK
;
A
#
# COMPACT_ATOMS: atom_id res chain seq x y z
N ALA A 1 18.87 -2.16 15.63
CA ALA A 1 17.92 -2.55 14.56
C ALA A 1 16.82 -3.44 15.08
N MET A 2 17.17 -4.49 15.82
CA MET A 2 16.16 -5.42 16.37
C MET A 2 15.21 -4.75 17.37
N GLN A 3 15.73 -3.81 18.16
CA GLN A 3 14.91 -3.10 19.15
C GLN A 3 13.89 -2.19 18.47
N VAL A 4 14.31 -1.50 17.41
CA VAL A 4 13.41 -0.63 16.65
C VAL A 4 12.30 -1.45 16.00
N ARG A 5 12.67 -2.59 15.42
CA ARG A 5 11.70 -3.50 14.81
C ARG A 5 10.65 -3.95 15.84
N THR A 6 11.08 -4.26 17.07
CA THR A 6 10.17 -4.68 18.13
C THR A 6 9.18 -3.56 18.49
N LEU A 7 9.65 -2.31 18.54
CA LEU A 7 8.79 -1.18 18.85
C LEU A 7 7.74 -0.97 17.76
N ILE A 8 8.17 -1.05 16.50
CA ILE A 8 7.25 -0.92 15.36
C ILE A 8 6.19 -2.02 15.42
N ARG A 9 6.62 -3.24 15.69
CA ARG A 9 5.71 -4.38 15.78
C ARG A 9 4.68 -4.20 16.90
N ARG A 10 5.10 -3.65 18.04
CA ARG A 10 4.19 -3.37 19.16
C ARG A 10 3.13 -2.36 18.80
N ASP A 11 3.49 -1.34 18.02
CA ASP A 11 2.54 -0.35 17.58
C ASP A 11 1.45 -0.99 16.71
N PHE A 12 1.84 -1.87 15.78
CA PHE A 12 0.88 -2.59 14.97
C PHE A 12 0.03 -3.54 15.80
N ASP A 13 0.65 -4.26 16.75
CA ASP A 13 -0.09 -5.19 17.62
C ASP A 13 -1.17 -4.44 18.39
N SER A 14 -0.86 -3.25 18.90
CA SER A 14 -1.84 -2.41 19.59
C SER A 14 -3.00 -2.01 18.69
N ALA A 15 -2.69 -1.63 17.45
CA ALA A 15 -3.73 -1.28 16.49
C ALA A 15 -4.62 -2.47 16.17
N PHE A 16 -4.04 -3.66 16.04
CA PHE A 16 -4.79 -4.88 15.72
C PHE A 16 -5.64 -5.41 16.87
N GLU A 17 -5.51 -4.85 18.05
CA GLU A 17 -6.47 -5.15 19.12
C GLU A 17 -7.84 -4.57 18.83
N LYS A 18 -7.90 -3.56 17.96
CA LYS A 18 -9.13 -2.81 17.66
C LYS A 18 -9.66 -3.03 16.24
N CYS A 19 -8.90 -3.69 15.38
CA CYS A 19 -9.31 -3.91 13.98
C CYS A 19 -8.64 -5.16 13.43
N ASP A 20 -9.13 -5.63 12.30
CA ASP A 20 -8.60 -6.82 11.64
C ASP A 20 -7.71 -6.47 10.45
N VAL A 21 -7.86 -5.27 9.90
CA VAL A 21 -7.11 -4.78 8.75
C VAL A 21 -6.85 -3.30 8.96
N ILE A 22 -5.65 -2.86 8.61
CA ILE A 22 -5.30 -1.44 8.62
C ILE A 22 -5.25 -0.95 7.18
N LEU A 23 -5.87 0.18 6.92
CA LEU A 23 -5.88 0.80 5.60
C LEU A 23 -4.96 2.01 5.60
N ALA A 24 -4.09 2.09 4.62
CA ALA A 24 -3.14 3.19 4.49
C ALA A 24 -2.85 3.48 3.02
N PRO A 25 -2.31 4.65 2.70
CA PRO A 25 -1.80 4.87 1.35
C PRO A 25 -0.64 3.93 1.08
N THR A 26 -0.47 3.51 -0.18
CA THR A 26 0.70 2.72 -0.56
C THR A 26 1.93 3.62 -0.72
N SER A 27 1.71 4.80 -1.31
CA SER A 27 2.78 5.76 -1.57
C SER A 27 2.25 7.18 -1.30
N PRO A 28 3.08 8.11 -0.89
CA PRO A 28 2.65 9.49 -0.66
C PRO A 28 2.38 10.27 -1.94
N VAL A 29 2.79 9.75 -3.10
CA VAL A 29 2.62 10.43 -4.38
C VAL A 29 2.21 9.45 -5.45
N VAL A 30 1.66 9.97 -6.55
CA VAL A 30 1.38 9.16 -7.74
C VAL A 30 2.69 8.94 -8.52
N ALA A 31 2.62 8.09 -9.55
CA ALA A 31 3.80 7.82 -10.37
C ALA A 31 4.36 9.10 -10.96
N TYR A 32 5.67 9.22 -10.98
CA TYR A 32 6.36 10.36 -11.55
C TYR A 32 6.84 10.03 -12.98
N PRO A 33 7.16 11.03 -13.81
CA PRO A 33 7.63 10.78 -15.18
C PRO A 33 8.89 9.92 -15.19
N ILE A 34 9.05 9.11 -16.24
CA ILE A 34 10.21 8.23 -16.37
C ILE A 34 11.52 9.01 -16.28
N ASP A 35 11.57 10.17 -16.95
CA ASP A 35 12.75 11.03 -16.92
C ASP A 35 12.70 12.07 -15.82
N GLY A 36 11.71 11.98 -14.95
CA GLY A 36 11.56 12.93 -13.86
C GLY A 36 12.66 12.76 -12.84
N LYS A 37 13.18 13.90 -12.39
CA LYS A 37 14.19 13.92 -11.35
C LYS A 37 13.55 14.31 -10.04
N MET A 38 13.78 13.50 -9.01
CA MET A 38 13.32 13.79 -7.67
C MET A 38 14.54 14.01 -6.80
N ASP A 39 14.41 14.88 -5.81
CA ASP A 39 15.48 15.07 -4.85
C ASP A 39 15.62 13.82 -3.96
N PRO A 40 16.80 13.60 -3.37
CA PRO A 40 17.03 12.39 -2.57
C PRO A 40 16.03 12.20 -1.43
N LEU A 41 15.59 13.29 -0.81
CA LEU A 41 14.61 13.19 0.29
C LEU A 41 13.26 12.67 -0.22
N SER A 42 12.79 13.17 -1.36
CA SER A 42 11.53 12.73 -1.94
C SER A 42 11.59 11.26 -2.33
N ILE A 43 12.72 10.82 -2.90
CA ILE A 43 12.91 9.40 -3.25
C ILE A 43 12.85 8.54 -1.98
N TYR A 44 13.51 8.98 -0.94
CA TYR A 44 13.51 8.27 0.35
C TYR A 44 12.11 8.14 0.92
N MET A 45 11.28 9.17 0.78
CA MET A 45 9.93 9.18 1.33
C MET A 45 8.94 8.30 0.54
N LEU A 46 9.30 7.82 -0.64
CA LEU A 46 8.40 6.97 -1.42
C LEU A 46 7.98 5.71 -0.67
N ASP A 47 8.84 5.20 0.19
CA ASP A 47 8.59 3.96 0.91
C ASP A 47 8.12 4.18 2.35
N VAL A 48 7.74 5.40 2.70
CA VAL A 48 7.41 5.74 4.09
C VAL A 48 6.25 4.91 4.64
N TYR A 49 5.33 4.46 3.79
CA TYR A 49 4.17 3.68 4.23
C TYR A 49 4.37 2.18 4.10
N THR A 50 5.39 1.72 3.40
CA THR A 50 5.59 0.29 3.15
C THR A 50 6.71 -0.33 3.96
N ILE A 51 7.76 0.43 4.27
CA ILE A 51 8.87 -0.08 5.06
C ILE A 51 8.44 -0.57 6.44
N PRO A 52 7.60 0.17 7.21
CA PRO A 52 7.19 -0.31 8.53
C PRO A 52 6.47 -1.66 8.48
N VAL A 53 5.70 -1.93 7.42
CA VAL A 53 5.01 -3.21 7.25
C VAL A 53 6.01 -4.35 7.11
N ASN A 54 7.05 -4.13 6.31
CA ASN A 54 8.13 -5.11 6.12
C ASN A 54 8.89 -5.34 7.42
N MET A 55 9.20 -4.27 8.15
CA MET A 55 9.94 -4.37 9.40
C MET A 55 9.15 -5.10 10.48
N ALA A 56 7.83 -4.94 10.49
CA ALA A 56 6.96 -5.63 11.44
C ALA A 56 6.65 -7.06 11.02
N GLY A 57 6.99 -7.46 9.79
CA GLY A 57 6.74 -8.81 9.31
C GLY A 57 5.27 -9.09 9.07
N LEU A 58 4.54 -8.11 8.55
CA LEU A 58 3.10 -8.23 8.36
C LEU A 58 2.74 -8.43 6.89
N PRO A 59 1.63 -9.14 6.61
CA PRO A 59 1.14 -9.24 5.24
C PRO A 59 0.52 -7.92 4.81
N GLY A 60 0.75 -7.54 3.56
CA GLY A 60 0.19 -6.32 3.00
C GLY A 60 -0.06 -6.48 1.52
N ILE A 61 -1.04 -5.77 1.02
CA ILE A 61 -1.37 -5.76 -0.41
C ILE A 61 -1.72 -4.33 -0.81
N SER A 62 -1.39 -3.97 -2.04
CA SER A 62 -1.78 -2.69 -2.61
C SER A 62 -2.81 -2.94 -3.70
N VAL A 63 -3.91 -2.23 -3.65
CA VAL A 63 -4.95 -2.33 -4.66
C VAL A 63 -5.27 -0.95 -5.21
N PRO A 64 -5.62 -0.84 -6.50
CA PRO A 64 -6.01 0.47 -7.06
C PRO A 64 -7.31 0.95 -6.43
N CYS A 65 -7.36 2.20 -6.03
CA CYS A 65 -8.54 2.76 -5.39
C CYS A 65 -9.03 4.05 -6.04
N GLY A 66 -8.45 4.43 -7.16
CA GLY A 66 -8.87 5.63 -7.86
C GLY A 66 -7.73 6.27 -8.62
N PHE A 67 -7.90 7.52 -8.97
CA PHE A 67 -6.93 8.26 -9.77
C PHE A 67 -6.71 9.65 -9.19
N ALA A 68 -5.50 10.16 -9.35
CA ALA A 68 -5.17 11.54 -9.05
C ALA A 68 -4.33 12.06 -10.21
N ASP A 69 -4.74 13.19 -10.80
CA ASP A 69 -4.08 13.77 -11.97
C ASP A 69 -3.93 12.76 -13.11
N GLY A 70 -4.93 11.90 -13.29
CA GLY A 70 -4.92 10.88 -14.34
C GLY A 70 -4.06 9.65 -14.03
N MET A 71 -3.39 9.64 -12.88
CA MET A 71 -2.51 8.53 -12.49
C MET A 71 -3.18 7.67 -11.43
N PRO A 72 -2.98 6.35 -11.46
CA PRO A 72 -3.61 5.48 -10.47
C PRO A 72 -3.06 5.71 -9.07
N VAL A 73 -3.94 5.52 -8.09
CA VAL A 73 -3.60 5.63 -6.68
C VAL A 73 -3.77 4.26 -6.03
N GLY A 74 -2.80 3.85 -5.23
CA GLY A 74 -2.84 2.58 -4.53
C GLY A 74 -3.27 2.76 -3.08
N MET A 75 -4.11 1.81 -2.63
CA MET A 75 -4.53 1.70 -1.24
C MET A 75 -3.86 0.46 -0.66
N GLN A 76 -3.22 0.61 0.48
CA GLN A 76 -2.56 -0.50 1.14
C GLN A 76 -3.44 -1.08 2.24
N LEU A 77 -3.57 -2.39 2.24
CA LEU A 77 -4.28 -3.13 3.29
C LEU A 77 -3.25 -3.99 4.01
N ILE A 78 -3.18 -3.84 5.34
CA ILE A 78 -2.20 -4.50 6.18
C ILE A 78 -2.93 -5.42 7.15
N GLY A 79 -2.50 -6.66 7.25
CA GLY A 79 -3.14 -7.64 8.11
C GLY A 79 -2.29 -8.04 9.31
N LYS A 80 -2.90 -8.81 10.19
CA LYS A 80 -2.21 -9.39 11.34
C LYS A 80 -1.15 -10.38 10.88
N PRO A 81 -0.16 -10.70 11.72
CA PRO A 81 0.85 -11.69 11.34
C PRO A 81 0.23 -12.98 10.81
N LEU A 82 0.69 -13.43 9.65
CA LEU A 82 0.26 -14.67 9.00
C LEU A 82 -1.23 -14.70 8.60
N ASP A 83 -1.91 -13.56 8.61
CA ASP A 83 -3.34 -13.50 8.26
C ASP A 83 -3.54 -12.96 6.84
N GLU A 84 -2.88 -13.57 5.88
CA GLU A 84 -3.02 -13.24 4.46
C GLU A 84 -4.46 -13.42 3.98
N GLU A 85 -5.18 -14.40 4.57
CA GLU A 85 -6.55 -14.66 4.17
C GLU A 85 -7.45 -13.43 4.35
N THR A 86 -7.36 -12.77 5.51
CA THR A 86 -8.17 -11.59 5.78
C THR A 86 -7.80 -10.45 4.83
N VAL A 87 -6.49 -10.26 4.58
CA VAL A 87 -6.01 -9.22 3.67
C VAL A 87 -6.54 -9.47 2.25
N LEU A 88 -6.43 -10.70 1.76
CA LEU A 88 -6.90 -11.04 0.42
C LEU A 88 -8.41 -10.93 0.31
N ARG A 89 -9.14 -11.31 1.35
CA ARG A 89 -10.60 -11.19 1.37
C ARG A 89 -11.03 -9.73 1.33
N ALA A 90 -10.37 -8.87 2.10
CA ALA A 90 -10.68 -7.45 2.10
C ALA A 90 -10.39 -6.83 0.74
N ALA A 91 -9.25 -7.18 0.14
CA ALA A 91 -8.88 -6.67 -1.18
C ALA A 91 -9.87 -7.13 -2.25
N TYR A 92 -10.23 -8.41 -2.23
CA TYR A 92 -11.18 -8.96 -3.19
C TYR A 92 -12.55 -8.30 -3.05
N THR A 93 -13.00 -8.10 -1.82
CA THR A 93 -14.29 -7.45 -1.56
C THR A 93 -14.29 -6.03 -2.14
N PHE A 94 -13.20 -5.31 -1.95
CA PHE A 94 -13.07 -3.97 -2.51
C PHE A 94 -13.10 -4.01 -4.04
N GLU A 95 -12.38 -4.95 -4.65
CA GLU A 95 -12.37 -5.07 -6.11
C GLU A 95 -13.74 -5.39 -6.67
N GLN A 96 -14.53 -6.21 -5.98
CA GLN A 96 -15.87 -6.55 -6.45
C GLN A 96 -16.82 -5.36 -6.36
N ALA A 97 -16.55 -4.41 -5.49
CA ALA A 97 -17.38 -3.21 -5.33
C ALA A 97 -16.96 -2.06 -6.24
N ASN A 98 -15.84 -2.21 -6.94
CA ASN A 98 -15.25 -1.12 -7.73
C ASN A 98 -14.70 -1.65 -9.06
N GLU A 99 -14.41 -0.73 -9.98
CA GLU A 99 -13.89 -1.08 -11.30
C GLU A 99 -12.45 -0.60 -11.52
N TYR A 100 -11.81 -0.05 -10.51
CA TYR A 100 -10.48 0.55 -10.67
C TYR A 100 -9.42 -0.44 -11.14
N HIS A 101 -9.50 -1.69 -10.69
CA HIS A 101 -8.53 -2.73 -11.06
C HIS A 101 -8.64 -3.14 -12.53
N LYS A 102 -9.72 -2.78 -13.21
CA LYS A 102 -9.95 -3.14 -14.62
C LYS A 102 -9.42 -2.07 -15.57
N VAL A 103 -9.05 -0.91 -15.05
CA VAL A 103 -8.54 0.17 -15.88
C VAL A 103 -7.05 -0.04 -16.11
N LEU A 104 -6.67 -0.18 -17.36
CA LEU A 104 -5.28 -0.39 -17.74
C LEU A 104 -4.69 0.88 -18.32
N ALA A 105 -3.37 1.01 -18.22
CA ALA A 105 -2.67 2.13 -18.82
C ALA A 105 -2.88 2.11 -20.33
N PRO A 106 -3.06 3.29 -20.97
CA PRO A 106 -3.29 3.35 -22.41
C PRO A 106 -2.00 3.16 -23.21
N LEU A 107 -1.35 2.04 -23.02
CA LEU A 107 -0.13 1.69 -23.73
C LEU A 107 -0.45 1.11 -25.09
N GLY A 108 0.42 1.33 -26.04
CA GLY A 108 0.23 0.80 -27.39
C GLY A 108 -0.92 1.42 -28.15
N GLY A 109 -1.28 2.62 -27.82
CA GLY A 109 -2.21 3.40 -28.58
C GLY A 109 -3.63 2.88 -28.52
N ASN A 110 -4.20 2.80 -27.42
CA ASN A 110 -5.59 2.55 -27.35
C ASN A 110 -6.06 1.18 -27.26
N LYS A 111 -5.41 0.47 -26.51
CA LYS A 111 -5.95 -0.88 -26.34
C LYS A 111 -6.89 -0.96 -25.17
#